data_fe85941d81e8128a782fa0fcbe560566
#
_entry.id   fe85941d81e8128a782fa0fcbe560566
#
_cell.length_a   1.000
_cell.length_b   1.000
_cell.length_c   1.000
_cell.angle_alpha   90.00
_cell.angle_beta   90.00
_cell.angle_gamma   90.00
#
_symmetry.space_group_name_H-M   'P 1'
#
loop_
_entity.id
_entity.type
_entity.pdbx_description
1 polymer ?
#
loop_
_entity_poly.entity_id
_entity_poly.type
_entity_poly.pdbx_seq_one_letter_code
_entity_poly.pdbx_strand_id
1 'polypeptide(L)'
;MDTKANKMKKPKTEKALETGPLERLYNGVAPAKILDFLTLFHDYDYSKMDVAKNSGVSFRHALREVAKLEELGLIKQTRTLGHAQMYKLNKENPVAILLRRFILEIAGQEAQRIADLEIAKEEAAKQGQKAVAVTT
;
A
#
# COMPACT_ATOMS: atom_id res chain seq x y z
N MET A 1 30.70 -5.17 6.20
CA MET A 1 29.78 -4.86 5.08
C MET A 1 28.39 -4.52 5.52
N ASP A 2 28.26 -3.50 6.31
CA ASP A 2 26.97 -3.19 6.91
C ASP A 2 26.36 -1.92 6.38
N THR A 3 26.20 -1.87 5.07
CA THR A 3 25.40 -0.86 4.41
C THR A 3 23.94 -0.87 4.87
N LYS A 4 23.47 -1.97 5.48
CA LYS A 4 22.12 -2.05 6.07
C LYS A 4 22.00 -1.32 7.41
N ALA A 5 23.05 -1.16 8.15
CA ALA A 5 23.04 -0.47 9.45
C ALA A 5 22.96 1.06 9.31
N ASN A 6 23.31 1.59 8.15
CA ASN A 6 23.34 3.03 7.87
C ASN A 6 22.14 3.57 7.12
N LYS A 7 21.12 2.77 6.87
CA LYS A 7 19.86 3.31 6.34
C LYS A 7 19.19 4.11 7.47
N MET A 8 19.26 5.42 7.35
CA MET A 8 18.48 6.31 8.19
C MET A 8 17.03 5.88 8.17
N LYS A 9 16.44 5.65 9.34
CA LYS A 9 15.01 5.36 9.44
C LYS A 9 14.26 6.55 8.86
N LYS A 10 13.53 6.32 7.78
CA LYS A 10 12.65 7.32 7.20
C LYS A 10 11.64 7.79 8.24
N PRO A 11 11.30 9.09 8.25
CA PRO A 11 10.24 9.58 9.13
C PRO A 11 8.97 8.77 8.95
N LYS A 12 8.20 8.60 10.01
CA LYS A 12 6.94 7.83 9.98
C LYS A 12 5.98 8.28 8.88
N THR A 13 5.99 9.56 8.55
CA THR A 13 5.15 10.14 7.49
C THR A 13 5.55 9.67 6.10
N GLU A 14 6.84 9.63 5.78
CA GLU A 14 7.32 9.13 4.49
C GLU A 14 7.06 7.63 4.35
N LYS A 15 7.27 6.88 5.42
CA LYS A 15 7.00 5.45 5.45
C LYS A 15 5.52 5.16 5.23
N ALA A 16 4.64 6.01 5.75
CA ALA A 16 3.20 5.87 5.56
C ALA A 16 2.78 6.11 4.10
N LEU A 17 3.50 6.94 3.36
CA LEU A 17 3.23 7.21 1.95
C LEU A 17 3.80 6.13 1.02
N GLU A 18 4.87 5.46 1.43
CA GLU A 18 5.56 4.44 0.62
C GLU A 18 4.99 3.03 0.80
N THR A 19 4.40 2.74 1.94
CA THR A 19 3.89 1.41 2.27
C THR A 19 2.36 1.38 2.20
N GLY A 20 1.83 0.26 1.72
CA GLY A 20 0.39 0.05 1.67
C GLY A 20 -0.23 -0.18 3.06
N PRO A 21 -1.57 -0.05 3.17
CA PRO A 21 -2.29 -0.19 4.44
C PRO A 21 -2.11 -1.55 5.12
N LEU A 22 -2.29 -2.64 4.41
CA LEU A 22 -2.11 -3.99 4.96
C LEU A 22 -0.65 -4.30 5.22
N GLU A 23 0.26 -3.80 4.39
CA GLU A 23 1.69 -3.97 4.58
C GLU A 23 2.13 -3.43 5.94
N ARG A 24 1.62 -2.26 6.33
CA ARG A 24 1.91 -1.68 7.64
C ARG A 24 1.25 -2.45 8.78
N LEU A 25 0.01 -2.86 8.59
CA LEU A 25 -0.73 -3.61 9.60
C LEU A 25 -0.09 -4.96 9.91
N TYR A 26 0.45 -5.62 8.91
CA TYR A 26 1.04 -6.97 9.01
C TYR A 26 2.57 -6.99 8.86
N ASN A 27 3.24 -5.88 9.17
CA ASN A 27 4.70 -5.79 9.22
C ASN A 27 5.42 -6.21 7.92
N GLY A 28 4.85 -5.87 6.78
CA GLY A 28 5.52 -6.02 5.50
C GLY A 28 5.58 -7.45 4.94
N VAL A 29 4.68 -8.34 5.34
CA VAL A 29 4.63 -9.69 4.77
C VAL A 29 4.16 -9.68 3.32
N ALA A 30 4.67 -10.61 2.51
CA ALA A 30 4.38 -10.65 1.07
C ALA A 30 2.88 -10.71 0.73
N PRO A 31 2.02 -11.50 1.38
CA PRO A 31 0.59 -11.47 1.11
C PRO A 31 -0.05 -10.10 1.27
N ALA A 32 0.33 -9.35 2.29
CA ALA A 32 -0.19 -8.01 2.54
C ALA A 32 0.20 -7.03 1.44
N LYS A 33 1.45 -7.07 0.99
CA LYS A 33 1.94 -6.25 -0.12
C LYS A 33 1.18 -6.51 -1.42
N ILE A 34 0.92 -7.76 -1.72
CA ILE A 34 0.19 -8.18 -2.92
C ILE A 34 -1.27 -7.74 -2.85
N LEU A 35 -1.94 -7.93 -1.70
CA LEU A 35 -3.32 -7.49 -1.51
C LEU A 35 -3.47 -5.97 -1.59
N ASP A 36 -2.56 -5.23 -1.01
CA ASP A 36 -2.53 -3.76 -1.15
C ASP A 36 -2.47 -3.35 -2.62
N PHE A 37 -1.54 -3.93 -3.36
CA PHE A 37 -1.37 -3.61 -4.77
C PHE A 37 -2.63 -3.93 -5.59
N LEU A 38 -3.12 -5.15 -5.51
CA LEU A 38 -4.28 -5.60 -6.29
C LEU A 38 -5.58 -4.86 -5.92
N THR A 39 -5.68 -4.40 -4.68
CA THR A 39 -6.84 -3.67 -4.18
C THR A 39 -6.79 -2.20 -4.55
N LEU A 40 -5.67 -1.54 -4.33
CA LEU A 40 -5.52 -0.12 -4.63
C LEU A 40 -5.52 0.15 -6.14
N PHE A 41 -4.99 -0.77 -6.94
CA PHE A 41 -4.94 -0.67 -8.40
C PHE A 41 -5.88 -1.66 -9.08
N HIS A 42 -7.08 -1.80 -8.54
CA HIS A 42 -8.08 -2.80 -8.95
C HIS A 42 -8.70 -2.56 -10.35
N ASP A 43 -8.44 -1.43 -10.97
CA ASP A 43 -9.03 -1.10 -12.28
C ASP A 43 -8.33 -1.80 -13.44
N TYR A 44 -7.13 -2.30 -13.22
CA TYR A 44 -6.30 -2.95 -14.25
C TYR A 44 -6.07 -4.41 -13.92
N ASP A 45 -5.71 -5.18 -14.95
CA ASP A 45 -5.28 -6.56 -14.79
C ASP A 45 -3.75 -6.66 -14.88
N TYR A 46 -3.19 -7.67 -14.23
CA TYR A 46 -1.74 -7.84 -14.07
C TYR A 46 -1.33 -9.29 -14.24
N SER A 47 -0.18 -9.51 -14.88
CA SER A 47 0.47 -10.82 -14.89
C SER A 47 1.07 -11.12 -13.52
N LYS A 48 1.43 -12.37 -13.27
CA LYS A 48 2.13 -12.77 -12.03
C LYS A 48 3.44 -12.01 -11.86
N MET A 49 4.16 -11.76 -12.97
CA MET A 49 5.40 -10.98 -12.95
C MET A 49 5.14 -9.52 -12.56
N ASP A 50 4.08 -8.92 -13.11
CA ASP A 50 3.68 -7.55 -12.76
C ASP A 50 3.31 -7.43 -11.29
N VAL A 51 2.58 -8.42 -10.76
CA VAL A 51 2.25 -8.49 -9.33
C VAL A 51 3.51 -8.51 -8.48
N ALA A 52 4.49 -9.35 -8.83
CA ALA A 52 5.75 -9.43 -8.11
C ALA A 52 6.50 -8.10 -8.12
N LYS A 53 6.66 -7.50 -9.29
CA LYS A 53 7.39 -6.24 -9.45
C LYS A 53 6.73 -5.08 -8.72
N ASN A 54 5.43 -4.91 -8.90
CA ASN A 54 4.70 -3.78 -8.32
C ASN A 54 4.50 -3.92 -6.80
N SER A 55 4.42 -5.15 -6.31
CA SER A 55 4.29 -5.41 -4.87
C SER A 55 5.65 -5.43 -4.14
N GLY A 56 6.75 -5.48 -4.89
CA GLY A 56 8.08 -5.57 -4.30
C GLY A 56 8.33 -6.91 -3.61
N VAL A 57 7.81 -8.01 -4.16
CA VAL A 57 8.01 -9.36 -3.65
C VAL A 57 8.71 -10.23 -4.69
N SER A 58 9.27 -11.36 -4.25
CA SER A 58 9.87 -12.31 -5.19
C SER A 58 8.80 -12.92 -6.09
N PHE A 59 9.20 -13.31 -7.30
CA PHE A 59 8.30 -14.00 -8.23
C PHE A 59 7.73 -15.29 -7.63
N ARG A 60 8.55 -15.99 -6.86
CA ARG A 60 8.13 -17.21 -6.17
C ARG A 60 7.00 -16.97 -5.18
N HIS A 61 7.08 -15.89 -4.41
CA HIS A 61 6.00 -15.47 -3.51
C HIS A 61 4.74 -15.07 -4.29
N ALA A 62 4.92 -14.33 -5.37
CA ALA A 62 3.79 -13.93 -6.21
C ALA A 62 3.07 -15.13 -6.82
N LEU A 63 3.79 -16.13 -7.32
CA LEU A 63 3.20 -17.36 -7.85
C LEU A 63 2.30 -18.03 -6.81
N ARG A 64 2.81 -18.16 -5.59
CA ARG A 64 2.09 -18.82 -4.49
C ARG A 64 0.85 -18.04 -4.09
N GLU A 65 1.00 -16.74 -3.90
CA GLU A 65 -0.11 -15.90 -3.44
C GLU A 65 -1.18 -15.70 -4.49
N VAL A 66 -0.81 -15.52 -5.76
CA VAL A 66 -1.78 -15.41 -6.86
C VAL A 66 -2.61 -16.69 -6.97
N ALA A 67 -1.97 -17.85 -6.90
CA ALA A 67 -2.68 -19.13 -6.93
C ALA A 67 -3.68 -19.25 -5.76
N LYS A 68 -3.27 -18.87 -4.57
CA LYS A 68 -4.11 -18.90 -3.37
C LYS A 68 -5.30 -17.93 -3.48
N LEU A 69 -5.04 -16.70 -3.92
CA LEU A 69 -6.08 -15.69 -4.06
C LEU A 69 -7.09 -16.06 -5.14
N GLU A 70 -6.64 -16.68 -6.23
CA GLU A 70 -7.52 -17.19 -7.28
C GLU A 70 -8.39 -18.35 -6.74
N GLU A 71 -7.80 -19.27 -6.01
CA GLU A 71 -8.53 -20.38 -5.38
C GLU A 71 -9.62 -19.89 -4.43
N LEU A 72 -9.33 -18.84 -3.67
CA LEU A 72 -10.29 -18.20 -2.77
C LEU A 72 -11.34 -17.34 -3.50
N GLY A 73 -11.17 -17.14 -4.80
CA GLY A 73 -12.08 -16.31 -5.61
C GLY A 73 -11.92 -14.81 -5.38
N LEU A 74 -10.87 -14.37 -4.69
CA LEU A 74 -10.61 -12.95 -4.43
C LEU A 74 -10.07 -12.23 -5.64
N ILE A 75 -9.36 -12.94 -6.52
CA ILE A 75 -8.94 -12.47 -7.82
C ILE A 75 -9.45 -13.43 -8.90
N LYS A 76 -9.53 -12.94 -10.12
CA LYS A 76 -9.95 -13.74 -11.27
C LYS A 76 -9.03 -13.50 -12.45
N GLN A 77 -8.84 -14.52 -13.26
CA GLN A 77 -8.17 -14.38 -14.54
C GLN A 77 -9.09 -13.65 -15.51
N THR A 78 -8.58 -12.63 -16.19
CA THR A 78 -9.35 -11.81 -17.12
C THR A 78 -9.10 -12.17 -18.57
N ARG A 79 -7.82 -12.28 -18.95
CA ARG A 79 -7.42 -12.53 -20.33
C ARG A 79 -6.01 -13.10 -20.37
N THR A 80 -5.60 -13.54 -21.55
CA THR A 80 -4.22 -13.93 -21.80
C THR A 80 -3.62 -12.94 -22.79
N LEU A 81 -2.47 -12.35 -22.43
CA LEU A 81 -1.68 -11.49 -23.31
C LEU A 81 -0.39 -12.22 -23.66
N GLY A 82 -0.27 -12.63 -24.94
CA GLY A 82 0.84 -13.49 -25.34
C GLY A 82 0.77 -14.82 -24.59
N HIS A 83 1.78 -15.11 -23.78
CA HIS A 83 1.80 -16.28 -22.91
C HIS A 83 1.45 -15.96 -21.45
N ALA A 84 1.16 -14.71 -21.14
CA ALA A 84 0.88 -14.26 -19.78
C ALA A 84 -0.62 -14.28 -19.48
N GLN A 85 -1.00 -14.98 -18.42
CA GLN A 85 -2.33 -14.92 -17.84
C GLN A 85 -2.43 -13.65 -16.99
N MET A 86 -3.52 -12.90 -17.17
CA MET A 86 -3.75 -11.64 -16.48
C MET A 86 -4.79 -11.81 -15.37
N TYR A 87 -4.57 -11.15 -14.24
CA TYR A 87 -5.40 -11.27 -13.04
C TYR A 87 -5.85 -9.90 -12.55
N LYS A 88 -7.00 -9.88 -11.93
CA LYS A 88 -7.63 -8.67 -11.41
C LYS A 88 -8.43 -9.01 -10.16
N LEU A 89 -8.56 -8.03 -9.24
CA LEU A 89 -9.45 -8.18 -8.09
C LEU A 89 -10.87 -8.54 -8.57
N ASN A 90 -11.46 -9.56 -7.96
CA ASN A 90 -12.80 -10.01 -8.31
C ASN A 90 -13.86 -9.16 -7.61
N LYS A 91 -14.33 -8.13 -8.29
CA LYS A 91 -15.31 -7.17 -7.75
C LYS A 91 -16.70 -7.79 -7.51
N GLU A 92 -16.94 -8.99 -8.01
CA GLU A 92 -18.20 -9.71 -7.80
C GLU A 92 -18.21 -10.55 -6.52
N ASN A 93 -17.04 -10.83 -5.97
CA ASN A 93 -16.93 -11.58 -4.72
C ASN A 93 -17.17 -10.65 -3.52
N PRO A 94 -18.19 -10.93 -2.68
CA PRO A 94 -18.46 -10.09 -1.51
C PRO A 94 -17.28 -9.90 -0.56
N VAL A 95 -16.44 -10.94 -0.40
CA VAL A 95 -15.25 -10.87 0.46
C VAL A 95 -14.25 -9.87 -0.12
N ALA A 96 -14.02 -9.91 -1.43
CA ALA A 96 -13.13 -8.97 -2.10
C ALA A 96 -13.64 -7.52 -1.98
N ILE A 97 -14.95 -7.30 -2.07
CA ILE A 97 -15.58 -6.00 -1.87
C ILE A 97 -15.33 -5.49 -0.45
N LEU A 98 -15.54 -6.32 0.55
CA LEU A 98 -15.30 -5.96 1.95
C LEU A 98 -13.83 -5.70 2.25
N LEU A 99 -12.94 -6.53 1.69
CA LEU A 99 -11.50 -6.35 1.82
C LEU A 99 -11.05 -5.02 1.23
N ARG A 100 -11.55 -4.67 0.07
CA ARG A 100 -11.26 -3.38 -0.57
C ARG A 100 -11.73 -2.22 0.31
N ARG A 101 -12.93 -2.28 0.84
CA ARG A 101 -13.45 -1.26 1.74
C ARG A 101 -12.59 -1.12 2.99
N PHE A 102 -12.19 -2.24 3.56
CA PHE A 102 -11.31 -2.27 4.74
C PHE A 102 -9.96 -1.60 4.45
N ILE A 103 -9.32 -1.96 3.34
CA ILE A 103 -8.02 -1.40 2.94
C ILE A 103 -8.14 0.10 2.65
N LEU A 104 -9.18 0.52 1.92
CA LEU A 104 -9.39 1.93 1.61
C LEU A 104 -9.70 2.75 2.86
N GLU A 105 -10.41 2.18 3.82
CA GLU A 105 -10.69 2.85 5.09
C GLU A 105 -9.41 3.09 5.89
N ILE A 106 -8.55 2.09 5.99
CA ILE A 106 -7.22 2.25 6.63
C ILE A 106 -6.41 3.34 5.92
N ALA A 107 -6.35 3.29 4.58
CA ALA A 107 -5.61 4.27 3.80
C ALA A 107 -6.16 5.69 4.01
N GLY A 108 -7.47 5.85 4.07
CA GLY A 108 -8.13 7.12 4.32
C GLY A 108 -7.81 7.68 5.71
N GLN A 109 -7.87 6.85 6.74
CA GLN A 109 -7.52 7.24 8.10
C GLN A 109 -6.05 7.65 8.22
N GLU A 110 -5.15 6.93 7.58
CA GLU A 110 -3.73 7.27 7.55
C GLU A 110 -3.47 8.61 6.85
N ALA A 111 -4.12 8.83 5.70
CA ALA A 111 -4.02 10.10 4.98
C ALA A 111 -4.53 11.27 5.83
N GLN A 112 -5.64 11.08 6.53
CA GLN A 112 -6.20 12.11 7.42
C GLN A 112 -5.27 12.41 8.58
N ARG A 113 -4.67 11.40 9.17
CA ARG A 113 -3.69 11.56 10.26
C ARG A 113 -2.48 12.37 9.81
N ILE A 114 -1.96 12.08 8.62
CA ILE A 114 -0.82 12.81 8.05
C ILE A 114 -1.19 14.27 7.80
N ALA A 115 -2.37 14.52 7.22
CA ALA A 115 -2.87 15.87 6.97
C ALA A 115 -3.01 16.67 8.28
N ASP A 116 -3.58 16.07 9.32
CA ASP A 116 -3.73 16.71 10.63
C ASP A 116 -2.39 17.06 11.26
N LEU A 117 -1.39 16.18 11.14
CA LEU A 117 -0.03 16.44 11.64
C LEU A 117 0.64 17.59 10.90
N GLU A 118 0.47 17.68 9.59
CA GLU A 118 1.03 18.77 8.79
C GLU A 118 0.40 20.11 9.14
N ILE A 119 -0.92 20.16 9.31
CA ILE A 119 -1.65 21.36 9.75
C ILE A 119 -1.15 21.81 11.12
N ALA A 120 -1.00 20.88 12.07
CA ALA A 120 -0.50 21.19 13.40
C ALA A 120 0.92 21.77 13.36
N LYS A 121 1.79 21.26 12.49
CA LYS A 121 3.15 21.78 12.29
C LYS A 121 3.14 23.20 11.71
N GLU A 122 2.29 23.45 10.72
CA GLU A 122 2.14 24.79 10.13
C GLU A 122 1.63 25.79 11.14
N GLU A 123 0.62 25.44 11.93
CA GLU A 123 0.08 26.28 12.98
C GLU A 123 1.13 26.60 14.05
N ALA A 124 1.90 25.59 14.48
CA ALA A 124 2.99 25.77 15.45
C ALA A 124 4.06 26.71 14.89
N ALA A 125 4.44 26.56 13.61
CA ALA A 125 5.40 27.45 12.96
C ALA A 125 4.87 28.90 12.86
N LYS A 126 3.61 29.10 12.53
CA LYS A 126 2.98 30.41 12.48
C LYS A 126 2.91 31.06 13.87
N GLN A 127 2.60 30.32 14.91
CA GLN A 127 2.59 30.81 16.29
C GLN A 127 4.00 31.19 16.75
N GLY A 128 5.01 30.40 16.40
CA GLY A 128 6.41 30.72 16.68
C GLY A 128 6.85 32.01 15.98
N GLN A 129 6.48 32.23 14.75
CA GLN A 129 6.76 33.46 14.00
C GLN A 129 6.05 34.67 14.59
N LYS A 130 4.79 34.54 15.01
CA LYS A 130 4.04 35.61 15.68
C LYS A 130 4.67 35.98 17.04
N ALA A 131 5.10 34.98 17.81
CA ALA A 131 5.79 35.21 19.08
C ALA A 131 7.09 35.98 18.90
N VAL A 132 7.88 35.66 17.89
CA VAL A 132 9.12 36.34 17.52
C VAL A 132 8.83 37.79 17.06
N ALA A 133 7.79 38.00 16.27
CA ALA A 133 7.38 39.32 15.78
C ALA A 133 6.90 40.25 16.93
N VAL A 134 6.28 39.70 17.96
CA VAL A 134 5.80 40.45 19.11
C VAL A 134 6.93 40.82 20.07
N THR A 135 8.02 40.09 20.10
CA THR A 135 9.20 40.35 20.95
C THR A 135 10.21 41.33 20.35
N THR A 136 10.04 41.68 19.09
CA THR A 136 10.84 42.69 18.42
C THR A 136 10.11 44.03 18.35
#